data_f78d12dc13eac9ebed1c4547888e6d8b
#
_entry.id   f78d12dc13eac9ebed1c4547888e6d8b
#
_cell.length_a   1.000
_cell.length_b   1.000
_cell.length_c   1.000
_cell.angle_alpha   90.00
_cell.angle_beta   90.00
_cell.angle_gamma   90.00
#
_symmetry.space_group_name_H-M   'P 1'
#
loop_
_entity.id
_entity.type
_entity.pdbx_description
1 polymer ?
#
loop_
_entity_poly.entity_id
_entity_poly.type
_entity_poly.pdbx_seq_one_letter_code
_entity_poly.pdbx_strand_id
1 'polypeptide(L)'
;GGESVTLRPEGTSGAARAVLEHALENEGLPIKASYFVSCYRYEKPQAGRLREFHQFGIEEYGTQDPVADAELISLASSVINRLQLDSVHLQINSIGCPTCRAEYHKALKSYFEGYKDKLCDTCLSRLDKNPMRILDCKSPICSEIAKDAPKITDYLCDECRNHFDAVQK
;
A
#
# COMPACT_ATOMS: atom_id res chain seq x y z
N GLY A 1 0.74 -33.22 15.35
CA GLY A 1 0.36 -32.78 14.02
C GLY A 1 1.58 -32.46 13.19
N GLY A 2 1.53 -32.63 11.90
CA GLY A 2 2.60 -32.30 10.95
C GLY A 2 2.33 -30.99 10.18
N GLU A 3 1.41 -30.17 10.65
CA GLU A 3 1.05 -28.93 9.99
C GLU A 3 1.99 -27.78 10.37
N SER A 4 2.42 -27.02 9.39
CA SER A 4 3.18 -25.79 9.61
C SER A 4 2.23 -24.65 9.93
N VAL A 5 2.48 -23.95 11.02
CA VAL A 5 1.72 -22.77 11.43
C VAL A 5 2.63 -21.56 11.51
N THR A 6 2.09 -20.38 11.18
CA THR A 6 2.82 -19.12 11.21
C THR A 6 2.00 -18.08 11.95
N LEU A 7 2.68 -17.25 12.75
CA LEU A 7 2.05 -16.10 13.37
C LEU A 7 1.65 -15.08 12.29
N ARG A 8 0.44 -14.54 12.37
CA ARG A 8 -0.08 -13.60 11.37
C ARG A 8 0.69 -12.28 11.37
N PRO A 9 1.20 -11.82 10.22
CA PRO A 9 1.91 -10.54 10.13
C PRO A 9 0.98 -9.35 9.86
N GLU A 10 -0.30 -9.61 9.53
CA GLU A 10 -1.33 -8.61 9.20
C GLU A 10 -2.71 -9.25 9.21
N GLY A 11 -3.79 -8.43 9.17
CA GLY A 11 -5.16 -8.90 9.24
C GLY A 11 -5.87 -9.03 7.89
N THR A 12 -5.46 -8.29 6.87
CA THR A 12 -6.14 -8.19 5.56
C THR A 12 -6.30 -9.55 4.87
N SER A 13 -5.24 -10.38 4.83
CA SER A 13 -5.31 -11.72 4.24
C SER A 13 -6.30 -12.64 4.97
N GLY A 14 -6.40 -12.48 6.30
CA GLY A 14 -7.38 -13.23 7.12
C GLY A 14 -8.81 -12.81 6.83
N ALA A 15 -9.07 -11.50 6.68
CA ALA A 15 -10.37 -10.96 6.32
C ALA A 15 -10.78 -11.41 4.92
N ALA A 16 -9.89 -11.27 3.93
CA ALA A 16 -10.16 -11.72 2.56
C ALA A 16 -10.46 -13.22 2.49
N ARG A 17 -9.72 -14.05 3.24
CA ARG A 17 -9.97 -15.48 3.31
C ARG A 17 -11.34 -15.78 3.94
N ALA A 18 -11.71 -15.09 5.01
CA ALA A 18 -13.02 -15.28 5.64
C ALA A 18 -14.17 -14.98 4.66
N VAL A 19 -14.04 -13.91 3.87
CA VAL A 19 -15.02 -13.60 2.81
C VAL A 19 -15.17 -14.76 1.83
N LEU A 20 -14.07 -15.34 1.36
CA LEU A 20 -14.08 -16.42 0.38
C LEU A 20 -14.52 -17.76 0.99
N GLU A 21 -14.00 -18.13 2.18
CA GLU A 21 -14.32 -19.42 2.83
C GLU A 21 -15.77 -19.52 3.26
N HIS A 22 -16.40 -18.39 3.61
CA HIS A 22 -17.79 -18.34 4.03
C HIS A 22 -18.74 -17.89 2.91
N ALA A 23 -18.20 -17.66 1.69
CA ALA A 23 -18.95 -17.21 0.53
C ALA A 23 -19.86 -16.01 0.83
N LEU A 24 -19.31 -15.02 1.58
CA LEU A 24 -20.07 -13.85 2.04
C LEU A 24 -20.57 -12.98 0.89
N GLU A 25 -19.97 -13.08 -0.29
CA GLU A 25 -20.44 -12.43 -1.52
C GLU A 25 -21.87 -12.82 -1.90
N ASN A 26 -22.36 -13.99 -1.44
CA ASN A 26 -23.72 -14.42 -1.70
C ASN A 26 -24.76 -13.69 -0.81
N GLU A 27 -24.32 -13.01 0.25
CA GLU A 27 -25.21 -12.23 1.11
C GLU A 27 -25.48 -10.82 0.57
N GLY A 28 -24.64 -10.37 -0.39
CA GLY A 28 -24.76 -9.09 -1.07
C GLY A 28 -23.44 -8.34 -1.19
N LEU A 29 -23.37 -7.43 -2.17
CA LEU A 29 -22.20 -6.57 -2.43
C LEU A 29 -22.61 -5.10 -2.36
N PRO A 30 -21.69 -4.20 -1.93
CA PRO A 30 -20.35 -4.49 -1.41
C PRO A 30 -20.37 -5.07 0.01
N ILE A 31 -19.34 -5.87 0.35
CA ILE A 31 -19.13 -6.38 1.70
C ILE A 31 -18.23 -5.39 2.44
N LYS A 32 -18.70 -4.89 3.58
CA LYS A 32 -17.90 -4.04 4.49
C LYS A 32 -17.54 -4.84 5.72
N ALA A 33 -16.24 -4.99 5.97
CA ALA A 33 -15.70 -5.76 7.08
C ALA A 33 -14.73 -4.92 7.91
N SER A 34 -14.65 -5.22 9.19
CA SER A 34 -13.62 -4.67 10.08
C SER A 34 -13.05 -5.76 10.96
N TYR A 35 -11.82 -5.57 11.40
CA TYR A 35 -11.16 -6.49 12.31
C TYR A 35 -10.29 -5.75 13.32
N PHE A 36 -10.08 -6.38 14.46
CA PHE A 36 -9.09 -5.97 15.45
C PHE A 36 -8.33 -7.22 15.91
N VAL A 37 -7.05 -7.30 15.54
CA VAL A 37 -6.24 -8.51 15.75
C VAL A 37 -4.84 -8.21 16.22
N SER A 38 -4.24 -9.13 17.01
CA SER A 38 -2.80 -9.13 17.28
C SER A 38 -2.04 -9.62 16.05
N CYS A 39 -1.01 -8.89 15.69
CA CYS A 39 -0.10 -9.20 14.58
C CYS A 39 1.34 -9.32 15.09
N TYR A 40 2.17 -10.07 14.37
CA TYR A 40 3.53 -10.39 14.75
C TYR A 40 4.48 -10.20 13.58
N ARG A 41 5.57 -9.43 13.82
CA ARG A 41 6.63 -9.22 12.80
C ARG A 41 7.99 -9.31 13.45
N TYR A 42 8.91 -10.00 12.80
CA TYR A 42 10.30 -10.08 13.27
C TYR A 42 11.07 -8.85 12.82
N GLU A 43 10.78 -7.72 13.47
CA GLU A 43 11.46 -6.46 13.21
C GLU A 43 12.45 -6.12 14.31
N LYS A 44 13.39 -5.21 14.02
CA LYS A 44 14.27 -4.65 15.07
C LYS A 44 13.41 -3.76 15.97
N PRO A 45 13.25 -4.10 17.25
CA PRO A 45 12.44 -3.32 18.18
C PRO A 45 12.99 -1.89 18.34
N GLN A 46 12.11 -0.92 18.35
CA GLN A 46 12.40 0.48 18.64
C GLN A 46 11.15 1.18 19.18
N ALA A 47 11.25 2.42 19.61
CA ALA A 47 10.11 3.18 20.07
C ALA A 47 9.00 3.21 19.00
N GLY A 48 7.78 2.81 19.37
CA GLY A 48 6.63 2.72 18.49
C GLY A 48 6.64 1.55 17.49
N ARG A 49 7.66 0.65 17.54
CA ARG A 49 7.72 -0.52 16.66
C ARG A 49 8.01 -1.77 17.47
N LEU A 50 6.99 -2.54 17.76
CA LEU A 50 7.04 -3.77 18.53
C LEU A 50 6.96 -4.99 17.60
N ARG A 51 7.38 -6.16 18.11
CA ARG A 51 7.24 -7.43 17.39
C ARG A 51 5.83 -7.99 17.47
N GLU A 52 5.14 -7.72 18.56
CA GLU A 52 3.70 -7.91 18.69
C GLU A 52 3.03 -6.53 18.72
N PHE A 53 1.99 -6.36 17.93
CA PHE A 53 1.21 -5.13 17.86
C PHE A 53 -0.23 -5.43 17.48
N HIS A 54 -1.13 -4.53 17.77
CA HIS A 54 -2.53 -4.65 17.37
C HIS A 54 -2.77 -3.90 16.07
N GLN A 55 -3.58 -4.50 15.21
CA GLN A 55 -4.02 -3.91 13.96
C GLN A 55 -5.54 -3.82 13.96
N PHE A 56 -6.05 -2.61 13.80
CA PHE A 56 -7.42 -2.36 13.38
C PHE A 56 -7.43 -2.19 11.87
N GLY A 57 -8.33 -2.86 11.19
CA GLY A 57 -8.46 -2.76 9.74
C GLY A 57 -9.91 -2.67 9.31
N ILE A 58 -10.09 -2.04 8.16
CA ILE A 58 -11.36 -1.90 7.47
C ILE A 58 -11.13 -2.36 6.04
N GLU A 59 -12.01 -3.19 5.53
CA GLU A 59 -11.91 -3.74 4.19
C GLU A 59 -13.26 -3.60 3.50
N GLU A 60 -13.25 -3.28 2.22
CA GLU A 60 -14.44 -3.29 1.37
C GLU A 60 -14.18 -4.15 0.14
N TYR A 61 -15.11 -5.06 -0.16
CA TYR A 61 -15.00 -6.03 -1.24
C TYR A 61 -16.21 -5.96 -2.16
N GLY A 62 -15.97 -6.20 -3.46
CA GLY A 62 -17.05 -6.39 -4.44
C GLY A 62 -17.54 -5.12 -5.12
N THR A 63 -16.80 -4.03 -5.05
CA THR A 63 -17.06 -2.80 -5.80
C THR A 63 -15.79 -2.24 -6.42
N GLN A 64 -15.94 -1.51 -7.52
CA GLN A 64 -14.89 -0.70 -8.16
C GLN A 64 -15.28 0.78 -8.18
N ASP A 65 -16.29 1.17 -7.43
CA ASP A 65 -16.76 2.54 -7.36
C ASP A 65 -15.74 3.39 -6.56
N PRO A 66 -15.26 4.53 -7.07
CA PRO A 66 -14.36 5.42 -6.36
C PRO A 66 -14.93 5.94 -5.03
N VAL A 67 -16.25 5.93 -4.87
CA VAL A 67 -16.90 6.29 -3.60
C VAL A 67 -16.51 5.34 -2.47
N ALA A 68 -16.27 4.05 -2.76
CA ALA A 68 -15.81 3.09 -1.76
C ALA A 68 -14.44 3.47 -1.19
N ASP A 69 -13.48 3.83 -2.06
CA ASP A 69 -12.16 4.31 -1.61
C ASP A 69 -12.28 5.59 -0.77
N ALA A 70 -13.13 6.54 -1.22
CA ALA A 70 -13.38 7.78 -0.50
C ALA A 70 -14.03 7.54 0.87
N GLU A 71 -14.95 6.58 0.98
CA GLU A 71 -15.58 6.19 2.25
C GLU A 71 -14.56 5.62 3.23
N LEU A 72 -13.67 4.71 2.79
CA LEU A 72 -12.63 4.15 3.64
C LEU A 72 -11.63 5.23 4.12
N ILE A 73 -11.25 6.16 3.25
CA ILE A 73 -10.39 7.29 3.59
C ILE A 73 -11.07 8.19 4.62
N SER A 74 -12.35 8.51 4.40
CA SER A 74 -13.15 9.34 5.31
C SER A 74 -13.29 8.68 6.70
N LEU A 75 -13.54 7.37 6.73
CA LEU A 75 -13.63 6.62 7.97
C LEU A 75 -12.29 6.61 8.72
N ALA A 76 -11.17 6.37 8.03
CA ALA A 76 -9.84 6.44 8.62
C ALA A 76 -9.55 7.84 9.19
N SER A 77 -9.88 8.90 8.45
CA SER A 77 -9.74 10.28 8.90
C SER A 77 -10.59 10.56 10.15
N SER A 78 -11.82 10.04 10.19
CA SER A 78 -12.71 10.17 11.35
C SER A 78 -12.15 9.49 12.60
N VAL A 79 -11.54 8.32 12.46
CA VAL A 79 -10.86 7.62 13.57
C VAL A 79 -9.69 8.45 14.08
N ILE A 80 -8.84 8.96 13.18
CA ILE A 80 -7.67 9.78 13.53
C ILE A 80 -8.10 11.04 14.28
N ASN A 81 -9.14 11.73 13.79
CA ASN A 81 -9.68 12.93 14.44
C ASN A 81 -10.24 12.62 15.84
N ARG A 82 -10.95 11.49 16.01
CA ARG A 82 -11.45 11.08 17.33
C ARG A 82 -10.34 10.72 18.31
N LEU A 83 -9.19 10.27 17.81
CA LEU A 83 -8.00 10.04 18.61
C LEU A 83 -7.21 11.32 18.90
N GLN A 84 -7.67 12.48 18.44
CA GLN A 84 -7.03 13.80 18.61
C GLN A 84 -5.59 13.85 18.10
N LEU A 85 -5.36 13.22 16.95
CA LEU A 85 -4.06 13.21 16.27
C LEU A 85 -4.00 14.35 15.25
N ASP A 86 -3.68 15.55 15.72
CA ASP A 86 -3.80 16.80 14.94
C ASP A 86 -2.69 17.00 13.90
N SER A 87 -1.59 16.24 13.97
CA SER A 87 -0.42 16.39 13.09
C SER A 87 -0.42 15.40 11.91
N VAL A 88 -1.57 14.82 11.57
CA VAL A 88 -1.68 13.85 10.48
C VAL A 88 -2.08 14.56 9.19
N HIS A 89 -1.33 14.27 8.11
CA HIS A 89 -1.62 14.77 6.76
C HIS A 89 -2.03 13.61 5.86
N LEU A 90 -3.21 13.71 5.25
CA LEU A 90 -3.67 12.77 4.26
C LEU A 90 -2.89 12.96 2.95
N GLN A 91 -2.27 11.89 2.48
CA GLN A 91 -1.67 11.82 1.16
C GLN A 91 -2.24 10.59 0.44
N ILE A 92 -2.77 10.80 -0.74
CA ILE A 92 -3.31 9.73 -1.57
C ILE A 92 -2.51 9.58 -2.85
N ASN A 93 -2.44 8.36 -3.34
CA ASN A 93 -1.77 8.02 -4.59
C ASN A 93 -2.53 6.87 -5.27
N SER A 94 -2.24 6.62 -6.53
CA SER A 94 -2.76 5.47 -7.27
C SER A 94 -1.65 4.47 -7.53
N ILE A 95 -1.98 3.19 -7.48
CA ILE A 95 -1.08 2.12 -7.95
C ILE A 95 -1.28 1.80 -9.42
N GLY A 96 -2.33 2.33 -10.03
CA GLY A 96 -2.74 2.04 -11.40
C GLY A 96 -3.11 0.58 -11.66
N CYS A 97 -3.59 0.29 -12.84
CA CYS A 97 -3.84 -1.06 -13.32
C CYS A 97 -2.50 -1.77 -13.70
N PRO A 98 -2.52 -3.08 -14.03
CA PRO A 98 -1.31 -3.80 -14.44
C PRO A 98 -0.56 -3.13 -15.59
N THR A 99 -1.27 -2.55 -16.57
CA THR A 99 -0.68 -1.84 -17.71
C THR A 99 0.03 -0.57 -17.26
N CYS A 100 -0.63 0.28 -16.47
CA CYS A 100 -0.02 1.50 -15.90
C CYS A 100 1.25 1.18 -15.11
N ARG A 101 1.18 0.13 -14.26
CA ARG A 101 2.34 -0.31 -13.47
C ARG A 101 3.50 -0.79 -14.33
N ALA A 102 3.22 -1.50 -15.43
CA ALA A 102 4.26 -1.98 -16.33
C ALA A 102 5.01 -0.82 -16.99
N GLU A 103 4.28 0.19 -17.48
CA GLU A 103 4.86 1.39 -18.07
C GLU A 103 5.64 2.24 -17.05
N TYR A 104 5.06 2.42 -15.87
CA TYR A 104 5.74 3.13 -14.78
C TYR A 104 7.02 2.40 -14.33
N HIS A 105 7.00 1.07 -14.25
CA HIS A 105 8.17 0.26 -13.91
C HIS A 105 9.31 0.46 -14.91
N LYS A 106 9.00 0.49 -16.21
CA LYS A 106 9.98 0.77 -17.27
C LYS A 106 10.57 2.17 -17.12
N ALA A 107 9.72 3.17 -16.89
CA ALA A 107 10.15 4.55 -16.70
C ALA A 107 11.07 4.71 -15.47
N LEU A 108 10.70 4.12 -14.33
CA LEU A 108 11.51 4.11 -13.12
C LEU A 108 12.86 3.42 -13.34
N LYS A 109 12.84 2.27 -14.00
CA LYS A 109 14.07 1.53 -14.29
C LYS A 109 15.00 2.37 -15.15
N SER A 110 14.50 2.92 -16.26
CA SER A 110 15.28 3.81 -17.14
C SER A 110 15.82 5.03 -16.42
N TYR A 111 15.00 5.66 -15.57
CA TYR A 111 15.43 6.80 -14.76
C TYR A 111 16.60 6.45 -13.83
N PHE A 112 16.47 5.39 -13.03
CA PHE A 112 17.51 5.00 -12.08
C PHE A 112 18.73 4.37 -12.75
N GLU A 113 18.63 3.81 -13.95
CA GLU A 113 19.79 3.38 -14.76
C GLU A 113 20.74 4.54 -15.07
N GLY A 114 20.20 5.75 -15.28
CA GLY A 114 21.00 6.97 -15.47
C GLY A 114 21.80 7.40 -14.23
N TYR A 115 21.47 6.85 -13.05
CA TYR A 115 22.15 7.14 -11.79
C TYR A 115 22.85 5.92 -11.17
N LYS A 116 23.05 4.85 -11.95
CA LYS A 116 23.54 3.55 -11.46
C LYS A 116 24.81 3.67 -10.62
N ASP A 117 25.74 4.53 -11.02
CA ASP A 117 27.02 4.74 -10.32
C ASP A 117 26.89 5.47 -8.96
N LYS A 118 25.73 6.04 -8.66
CA LYS A 118 25.45 6.77 -7.42
C LYS A 118 24.51 6.01 -6.48
N LEU A 119 23.91 4.92 -6.93
CA LEU A 119 23.01 4.13 -6.11
C LEU A 119 23.78 3.26 -5.11
N CYS A 120 23.22 3.07 -3.91
CA CYS A 120 23.79 2.13 -2.95
C CYS A 120 23.58 0.68 -3.41
N ASP A 121 24.39 -0.25 -2.89
CA ASP A 121 24.36 -1.68 -3.29
C ASP A 121 22.96 -2.31 -3.19
N THR A 122 22.21 -1.95 -2.15
CA THR A 122 20.82 -2.40 -1.98
C THR A 122 19.94 -1.90 -3.13
N CYS A 123 20.09 -0.65 -3.55
CA CYS A 123 19.31 -0.09 -4.65
C CYS A 123 19.75 -0.63 -6.00
N LEU A 124 21.04 -0.91 -6.21
CA LEU A 124 21.52 -1.62 -7.38
C LEU A 124 20.87 -2.99 -7.52
N SER A 125 20.77 -3.76 -6.42
CA SER A 125 20.09 -5.06 -6.43
C SER A 125 18.57 -4.96 -6.65
N ARG A 126 17.95 -3.83 -6.33
CA ARG A 126 16.51 -3.55 -6.52
C ARG A 126 16.18 -3.11 -7.93
N LEU A 127 17.13 -2.53 -8.63
CA LEU A 127 16.94 -1.94 -9.97
C LEU A 127 16.32 -2.93 -10.96
N ASP A 128 16.77 -4.17 -10.94
CA ASP A 128 16.25 -5.21 -11.81
C ASP A 128 15.04 -5.96 -11.24
N LYS A 129 14.94 -6.06 -9.91
CA LYS A 129 13.90 -6.85 -9.25
C LYS A 129 12.64 -6.04 -8.97
N ASN A 130 12.80 -4.84 -8.43
CA ASN A 130 11.69 -3.95 -8.07
C ASN A 130 12.20 -2.52 -7.89
N PRO A 131 12.29 -1.72 -8.96
CA PRO A 131 12.77 -0.35 -8.90
C PRO A 131 11.90 0.57 -8.03
N MET A 132 10.62 0.27 -7.81
CA MET A 132 9.76 1.04 -6.92
C MET A 132 10.31 1.08 -5.47
N ARG A 133 11.00 0.03 -5.03
CA ARG A 133 11.63 0.00 -3.70
C ARG A 133 12.83 0.95 -3.54
N ILE A 134 13.32 1.54 -4.62
CA ILE A 134 14.38 2.55 -4.57
C ILE A 134 13.81 3.87 -4.05
N LEU A 135 12.53 4.17 -4.34
CA LEU A 135 11.84 5.37 -3.86
C LEU A 135 11.82 5.46 -2.32
N ASP A 136 11.79 4.31 -1.64
CA ASP A 136 11.78 4.22 -0.16
C ASP A 136 13.19 4.09 0.45
N CYS A 137 14.24 4.32 -0.33
CA CYS A 137 15.60 4.17 0.19
C CYS A 137 15.94 5.27 1.18
N LYS A 138 16.49 4.88 2.34
CA LYS A 138 16.90 5.79 3.40
C LYS A 138 18.33 6.33 3.24
N SER A 139 19.09 5.86 2.24
CA SER A 139 20.40 6.44 1.92
C SER A 139 20.21 7.87 1.41
N PRO A 140 20.94 8.87 1.95
CA PRO A 140 20.76 10.27 1.56
C PRO A 140 20.88 10.49 0.06
N ILE A 141 21.85 9.87 -0.61
CA ILE A 141 22.08 10.00 -2.05
C ILE A 141 20.91 9.41 -2.84
N CYS A 142 20.48 8.17 -2.51
CA CYS A 142 19.37 7.53 -3.20
C CYS A 142 18.05 8.26 -2.95
N SER A 143 17.84 8.77 -1.75
CA SER A 143 16.64 9.54 -1.40
C SER A 143 16.60 10.88 -2.16
N GLU A 144 17.73 11.54 -2.35
CA GLU A 144 17.79 12.77 -3.15
C GLU A 144 17.47 12.50 -4.63
N ILE A 145 18.09 11.46 -5.22
CA ILE A 145 17.79 11.02 -6.59
C ILE A 145 16.31 10.66 -6.74
N ALA A 146 15.71 10.03 -5.73
CA ALA A 146 14.31 9.59 -5.78
C ALA A 146 13.29 10.74 -5.79
N LYS A 147 13.66 11.95 -5.34
CA LYS A 147 12.75 13.11 -5.35
C LYS A 147 12.30 13.51 -6.75
N ASP A 148 13.19 13.40 -7.72
CA ASP A 148 12.95 13.78 -9.12
C ASP A 148 12.53 12.58 -9.99
N ALA A 149 12.29 11.42 -9.38
CA ALA A 149 11.86 10.24 -10.08
C ALA A 149 10.45 10.41 -10.67
N PRO A 150 10.14 9.75 -11.80
CA PRO A 150 8.80 9.75 -12.38
C PRO A 150 7.73 9.36 -11.35
N LYS A 151 6.55 9.97 -11.43
CA LYS A 151 5.40 9.66 -10.56
C LYS A 151 4.45 8.72 -11.28
N ILE A 152 3.85 7.78 -10.54
CA ILE A 152 2.87 6.84 -11.12
C ILE A 152 1.67 7.57 -11.74
N THR A 153 1.29 8.71 -11.19
CA THR A 153 0.19 9.53 -11.69
C THR A 153 0.38 10.01 -13.12
N ASP A 154 1.62 10.10 -13.61
CA ASP A 154 1.92 10.52 -14.99
C ASP A 154 1.77 9.36 -15.99
N TYR A 155 1.61 8.13 -15.50
CA TYR A 155 1.51 6.88 -16.27
C TYR A 155 0.15 6.20 -16.14
N LEU A 156 -0.83 6.87 -15.54
CA LEU A 156 -2.18 6.33 -15.44
C LEU A 156 -2.88 6.38 -16.81
N CYS A 157 -3.53 5.28 -17.17
CA CYS A 157 -4.49 5.29 -18.29
C CYS A 157 -5.73 6.12 -17.91
N ASP A 158 -6.56 6.45 -18.89
CA ASP A 158 -7.73 7.31 -18.69
C ASP A 158 -8.69 6.76 -17.62
N GLU A 159 -8.91 5.44 -17.60
CA GLU A 159 -9.76 4.78 -16.60
C GLU A 159 -9.19 4.98 -15.18
N CYS A 160 -7.90 4.67 -14.97
CA CYS A 160 -7.26 4.82 -13.67
C CYS A 160 -7.16 6.28 -13.24
N ARG A 161 -6.96 7.20 -14.18
CA ARG A 161 -6.95 8.65 -13.91
C ARG A 161 -8.33 9.13 -13.49
N ASN A 162 -9.37 8.79 -14.23
CA ASN A 162 -10.75 9.16 -13.93
C ASN A 162 -11.18 8.63 -12.55
N HIS A 163 -10.83 7.39 -12.23
CA HIS A 163 -11.07 6.82 -10.90
C HIS A 163 -10.35 7.62 -9.82
N PHE A 164 -9.05 7.85 -9.97
CA PHE A 164 -8.24 8.60 -9.00
C PHE A 164 -8.74 10.02 -8.80
N ASP A 165 -9.13 10.71 -9.89
CA ASP A 165 -9.71 12.06 -9.83
C ASP A 165 -11.08 12.08 -9.14
N ALA A 166 -11.87 11.01 -9.29
CA ALA A 166 -13.16 10.87 -8.63
C ALA A 166 -13.02 10.63 -7.11
N VAL A 167 -12.02 9.85 -6.68
CA VAL A 167 -11.72 9.65 -5.25
C VAL A 167 -11.32 10.96 -4.55
N GLN A 168 -10.72 11.91 -5.29
CA GLN A 168 -10.26 13.19 -4.73
C GLN A 168 -11.35 14.25 -4.61
N LYS A 169 -12.53 14.05 -5.21
CA LYS A 169 -13.66 15.00 -5.19
C LYS A 169 -14.56 14.80 -3.98
#